data_956219275b7fdfc13752df57842372c9
#
_entry.id   956219275b7fdfc13752df57842372c9
#
_cell.length_a   1.000
_cell.length_b   1.000
_cell.length_c   1.000
_cell.angle_alpha   90.00
_cell.angle_beta   90.00
_cell.angle_gamma   90.00
#
_symmetry.space_group_name_H-M   'P 1'
#
loop_
_entity.id
_entity.type
_entity.pdbx_description
1 polymer ?
#
loop_
_entity_poly.entity_id
_entity_poly.type
_entity_poly.pdbx_seq_one_letter_code
_entity_poly.pdbx_strand_id
1 'polypeptide(L)'
;MKHDKELLQRRFSRNLRTYDTLAVVQRSIADRLGGELAVIDPPVIRRGVEIGAGTGFLTRHLVRLFPAAEWTVTDLFPARRDYLPPVTGTGTPVRFTPGDGEIFDFGQSRYDLIASASAVQWFDDLPAFIARSAAGLAPGGLLALTTFGPENFREITATTGQGLAYLPADQLSALCRQEGMELLFQCEWIEQQHYSSPVEVLRHLRLTGVNAVTSESWTHRRLRQFESDYRAAFTRHPDPTEKNETEYVTLTFHPIILIARKP
;
A
#
# COMPACT_ATOMS: atom_id res chain seq x y z
N MET A 1 10.14 8.77 -12.82
CA MET A 1 9.58 8.05 -14.00
C MET A 1 8.08 8.07 -13.83
N LYS A 2 7.30 8.52 -14.82
CA LYS A 2 5.83 8.52 -14.68
C LYS A 2 5.29 7.09 -14.76
N HIS A 3 4.40 6.74 -13.84
CA HIS A 3 3.75 5.44 -13.85
C HIS A 3 2.67 5.38 -14.94
N ASP A 4 2.66 4.28 -15.71
CA ASP A 4 1.57 4.02 -16.64
C ASP A 4 0.33 3.56 -15.85
N LYS A 5 -0.52 4.52 -15.47
CA LYS A 5 -1.73 4.28 -14.67
C LYS A 5 -2.76 3.40 -15.39
N GLU A 6 -2.78 3.42 -16.74
CA GLU A 6 -3.65 2.51 -17.50
C GLU A 6 -3.13 1.07 -17.44
N LEU A 7 -1.81 0.89 -17.49
CA LEU A 7 -1.19 -0.42 -17.33
C LEU A 7 -1.41 -0.95 -15.90
N LEU A 8 -1.23 -0.11 -14.88
CA LEU A 8 -1.57 -0.41 -13.50
C LEU A 8 -3.03 -0.88 -13.40
N GLN A 9 -3.94 -0.10 -13.95
CA GLN A 9 -5.36 -0.42 -13.99
C GLN A 9 -5.60 -1.82 -14.59
N ARG A 10 -5.08 -2.10 -15.76
CA ARG A 10 -5.26 -3.39 -16.44
C ARG A 10 -4.69 -4.57 -15.65
N ARG A 11 -3.56 -4.41 -14.98
CA ARG A 11 -2.90 -5.49 -14.23
C ARG A 11 -3.62 -5.81 -12.93
N PHE A 12 -4.00 -4.80 -12.18
CA PHE A 12 -4.77 -4.99 -10.95
C PHE A 12 -6.19 -5.54 -11.20
N SER A 13 -6.88 -5.12 -12.27
CA SER A 13 -8.24 -5.59 -12.57
C SER A 13 -8.30 -7.08 -12.90
N ARG A 14 -7.27 -7.63 -13.54
CA ARG A 14 -7.22 -9.05 -13.92
C ARG A 14 -7.11 -10.01 -12.73
N ASN A 15 -6.63 -9.54 -11.59
CA ASN A 15 -6.25 -10.38 -10.45
C ASN A 15 -7.13 -10.17 -9.21
N LEU A 16 -8.27 -9.49 -9.36
CA LEU A 16 -9.17 -9.14 -8.26
C LEU A 16 -9.56 -10.32 -7.37
N ARG A 17 -9.87 -11.48 -7.99
CA ARG A 17 -10.35 -12.66 -7.26
C ARG A 17 -9.27 -13.35 -6.42
N THR A 18 -8.01 -13.24 -6.82
CA THR A 18 -6.87 -13.86 -6.14
C THR A 18 -6.15 -12.89 -5.20
N TYR A 19 -6.35 -11.59 -5.40
CA TYR A 19 -5.68 -10.55 -4.62
C TYR A 19 -5.89 -10.71 -3.13
N ASP A 20 -7.13 -10.86 -2.68
CA ASP A 20 -7.47 -10.96 -1.25
C ASP A 20 -6.82 -12.16 -0.55
N THR A 21 -6.56 -13.23 -1.30
CA THR A 21 -5.90 -14.42 -0.76
C THR A 21 -4.39 -14.27 -0.71
N LEU A 22 -3.80 -13.56 -1.67
CA LEU A 22 -2.34 -13.48 -1.86
C LEU A 22 -1.71 -12.22 -1.30
N ALA A 23 -2.48 -11.13 -1.14
CA ALA A 23 -1.98 -9.85 -0.61
C ALA A 23 -1.92 -9.85 0.94
N VAL A 24 -1.27 -10.87 1.51
CA VAL A 24 -1.18 -11.09 2.96
C VAL A 24 -0.47 -9.92 3.64
N VAL A 25 0.64 -9.46 3.07
CA VAL A 25 1.41 -8.32 3.60
C VAL A 25 0.60 -7.05 3.57
N GLN A 26 -0.07 -6.73 2.45
CA GLN A 26 -0.90 -5.54 2.33
C GLN A 26 -2.07 -5.54 3.32
N ARG A 27 -2.66 -6.73 3.57
CA ARG A 27 -3.68 -6.89 4.60
C ARG A 27 -3.11 -6.62 5.99
N SER A 28 -1.99 -7.26 6.33
CA SER A 28 -1.31 -7.09 7.64
C SER A 28 -0.96 -5.62 7.91
N ILE A 29 -0.48 -4.90 6.89
CA ILE A 29 -0.18 -3.47 6.97
C ILE A 29 -1.45 -2.65 7.23
N ALA A 30 -2.55 -2.94 6.52
CA ALA A 30 -3.83 -2.26 6.72
C ALA A 30 -4.42 -2.55 8.11
N ASP A 31 -4.33 -3.81 8.58
CA ASP A 31 -4.74 -4.22 9.92
C ASP A 31 -3.95 -3.47 10.98
N ARG A 32 -2.62 -3.34 10.80
CA ARG A 32 -1.76 -2.61 11.72
C ARG A 32 -2.08 -1.10 11.73
N LEU A 33 -2.27 -0.47 10.57
CA LEU A 33 -2.69 0.93 10.51
C LEU A 33 -4.04 1.15 11.24
N GLY A 34 -5.00 0.24 11.03
CA GLY A 34 -6.28 0.26 11.75
C GLY A 34 -6.10 0.14 13.26
N GLY A 35 -5.17 -0.72 13.71
CA GLY A 35 -4.80 -0.86 15.13
C GLY A 35 -4.19 0.42 15.71
N GLU A 36 -3.26 1.06 14.99
CA GLU A 36 -2.62 2.32 15.43
C GLU A 36 -3.64 3.47 15.50
N LEU A 37 -4.55 3.56 14.53
CA LEU A 37 -5.65 4.55 14.56
C LEU A 37 -6.62 4.34 15.74
N ALA A 38 -6.74 3.12 16.26
CA ALA A 38 -7.59 2.83 17.42
C ALA A 38 -6.96 3.28 18.75
N VAL A 39 -5.64 3.42 18.83
CA VAL A 39 -4.90 3.77 20.07
C VAL A 39 -4.41 5.21 20.10
N ILE A 40 -4.24 5.83 18.94
CA ILE A 40 -3.97 7.28 18.86
C ILE A 40 -5.29 7.97 19.18
N ASP A 41 -5.44 8.61 20.30
CA ASP A 41 -6.63 9.37 20.68
C ASP A 41 -7.05 10.35 19.55
N PRO A 42 -7.83 9.89 18.53
CA PRO A 42 -8.13 10.69 17.36
C PRO A 42 -9.18 11.75 17.74
N PRO A 43 -9.20 12.90 17.04
CA PRO A 43 -10.33 13.80 17.15
C PRO A 43 -11.62 13.07 16.75
N VAL A 44 -12.76 13.66 17.05
CA VAL A 44 -14.04 13.10 16.55
C VAL A 44 -14.04 13.10 15.03
N ILE A 45 -13.93 11.92 14.43
CA ILE A 45 -13.97 11.77 12.98
C ILE A 45 -15.41 11.84 12.51
N ARG A 46 -15.78 12.93 11.85
CA ARG A 46 -17.09 13.16 11.22
C ARG A 46 -17.04 12.93 9.72
N ARG A 47 -15.91 13.27 9.10
CA ARG A 47 -15.71 13.14 7.65
C ARG A 47 -14.34 12.56 7.36
N GLY A 48 -14.36 11.40 6.72
CA GLY A 48 -13.14 10.69 6.30
C GLY A 48 -13.08 10.48 4.80
N VAL A 49 -11.86 10.39 4.28
CA VAL A 49 -11.62 9.92 2.92
C VAL A 49 -10.52 8.87 2.89
N GLU A 50 -10.75 7.79 2.15
CA GLU A 50 -9.75 6.77 1.86
C GLU A 50 -9.33 6.85 0.40
N ILE A 51 -8.03 6.92 0.18
CA ILE A 51 -7.39 7.03 -1.13
C ILE A 51 -6.78 5.68 -1.52
N GLY A 52 -7.25 5.10 -2.64
CA GLY A 52 -6.74 3.82 -3.12
C GLY A 52 -7.23 2.64 -2.28
N ALA A 53 -8.53 2.50 -2.11
CA ALA A 53 -9.14 1.51 -1.22
C ALA A 53 -8.87 0.05 -1.59
N GLY A 54 -8.56 -0.24 -2.84
CA GLY A 54 -8.35 -1.60 -3.31
C GLY A 54 -9.59 -2.48 -3.08
N THR A 55 -9.41 -3.59 -2.37
CA THR A 55 -10.50 -4.50 -1.99
C THR A 55 -11.07 -4.20 -0.59
N GLY A 56 -10.72 -3.04 -0.01
CA GLY A 56 -11.29 -2.54 1.23
C GLY A 56 -10.66 -3.11 2.50
N PHE A 57 -9.39 -3.50 2.47
CA PHE A 57 -8.72 -3.95 3.69
C PHE A 57 -8.75 -2.87 4.77
N LEU A 58 -8.31 -1.65 4.45
CA LEU A 58 -8.36 -0.53 5.39
C LEU A 58 -9.78 -0.01 5.57
N THR A 59 -10.59 0.06 4.52
CA THR A 59 -11.98 0.55 4.59
C THR A 59 -12.77 -0.12 5.71
N ARG A 60 -12.65 -1.45 5.86
CA ARG A 60 -13.36 -2.21 6.91
C ARG A 60 -12.97 -1.79 8.32
N HIS A 61 -11.69 -1.43 8.54
CA HIS A 61 -11.23 -0.86 9.82
C HIS A 61 -11.80 0.53 10.05
N LEU A 62 -11.73 1.40 9.04
CA LEU A 62 -12.18 2.78 9.15
C LEU A 62 -13.67 2.89 9.48
N VAL A 63 -14.52 2.14 8.76
CA VAL A 63 -15.99 2.17 9.02
C VAL A 63 -16.36 1.53 10.34
N ARG A 64 -15.56 0.62 10.86
CA ARG A 64 -15.75 0.01 12.19
C ARG A 64 -15.29 0.93 13.31
N LEU A 65 -14.14 1.58 13.16
CA LEU A 65 -13.57 2.49 14.18
C LEU A 65 -14.38 3.78 14.29
N PHE A 66 -14.85 4.29 13.15
CA PHE A 66 -15.55 5.57 13.07
C PHE A 66 -16.91 5.41 12.40
N PRO A 67 -17.85 4.68 13.05
CA PRO A 67 -19.11 4.27 12.44
C PRO A 67 -20.06 5.43 12.14
N ALA A 68 -19.93 6.56 12.85
CA ALA A 68 -20.75 7.75 12.64
C ALA A 68 -20.17 8.71 11.57
N ALA A 69 -18.99 8.43 11.03
CA ALA A 69 -18.35 9.28 10.04
C ALA A 69 -18.96 9.11 8.63
N GLU A 70 -19.03 10.22 7.90
CA GLU A 70 -19.27 10.19 6.45
C GLU A 70 -17.98 9.78 5.73
N TRP A 71 -18.02 8.71 4.96
CA TRP A 71 -16.88 8.22 4.24
C TRP A 71 -16.99 8.46 2.74
N THR A 72 -15.93 9.05 2.17
CA THR A 72 -15.63 9.02 0.74
C THR A 72 -14.49 8.03 0.52
N VAL A 73 -14.65 7.15 -0.43
CA VAL A 73 -13.65 6.14 -0.77
C VAL A 73 -13.35 6.24 -2.24
N THR A 74 -12.07 6.32 -2.62
CA THR A 74 -11.67 6.39 -4.02
C THR A 74 -10.71 5.28 -4.38
N ASP A 75 -10.81 4.83 -5.63
CA ASP A 75 -9.85 3.93 -6.25
C ASP A 75 -9.83 4.19 -7.76
N LEU A 76 -8.68 3.91 -8.38
CA LEU A 76 -8.51 4.03 -9.84
C LEU A 76 -9.43 3.08 -10.61
N PHE A 77 -9.95 2.04 -9.93
CA PHE A 77 -10.80 1.00 -10.53
C PHE A 77 -12.26 1.16 -10.11
N PRO A 78 -13.16 1.47 -11.03
CA PRO A 78 -14.59 1.57 -10.73
C PRO A 78 -15.20 0.30 -10.14
N ALA A 79 -14.75 -0.87 -10.57
CA ALA A 79 -15.23 -2.18 -10.09
C ALA A 79 -14.88 -2.48 -8.62
N ARG A 80 -14.05 -1.67 -7.97
CA ARG A 80 -13.73 -1.82 -6.54
C ARG A 80 -14.94 -1.56 -5.65
N ARG A 81 -15.90 -0.80 -6.10
CA ARG A 81 -17.14 -0.54 -5.36
C ARG A 81 -17.81 -1.82 -4.81
N ASP A 82 -17.77 -2.91 -5.57
CA ASP A 82 -18.43 -4.17 -5.20
C ASP A 82 -17.75 -4.91 -4.03
N TYR A 83 -16.53 -4.52 -3.67
CA TYR A 83 -15.74 -5.08 -2.56
C TYR A 83 -15.84 -4.28 -1.28
N LEU A 84 -16.42 -3.07 -1.34
CA LEU A 84 -16.47 -2.14 -0.23
C LEU A 84 -17.77 -2.29 0.56
N PRO A 85 -17.74 -2.05 1.88
CA PRO A 85 -18.98 -1.99 2.66
C PRO A 85 -19.85 -0.83 2.14
N PRO A 86 -21.13 -1.06 1.87
CA PRO A 86 -22.02 -0.01 1.34
C PRO A 86 -22.39 1.04 2.39
N VAL A 87 -22.35 0.66 3.67
CA VAL A 87 -22.67 1.52 4.82
C VAL A 87 -21.75 1.23 5.99
N THR A 88 -21.63 2.18 6.91
CA THR A 88 -20.96 1.99 8.19
C THR A 88 -21.83 1.19 9.17
N GLY A 89 -21.28 0.89 10.36
CA GLY A 89 -22.04 0.21 11.42
C GLY A 89 -23.28 0.95 11.93
N THR A 90 -23.37 2.26 11.72
CA THR A 90 -24.54 3.11 12.07
C THR A 90 -25.48 3.34 10.87
N GLY A 91 -25.21 2.72 9.73
CA GLY A 91 -26.01 2.88 8.52
C GLY A 91 -25.64 4.11 7.66
N THR A 92 -24.58 4.85 8.00
CA THR A 92 -24.12 5.96 7.16
C THR A 92 -23.56 5.44 5.82
N PRO A 93 -24.02 5.95 4.67
CA PRO A 93 -23.54 5.49 3.37
C PRO A 93 -22.04 5.75 3.16
N VAL A 94 -21.35 4.75 2.63
CA VAL A 94 -19.99 4.88 2.13
C VAL A 94 -20.05 5.29 0.65
N ARG A 95 -19.60 6.50 0.35
CA ARG A 95 -19.60 7.05 -1.01
C ARG A 95 -18.36 6.59 -1.75
N PHE A 96 -18.52 5.82 -2.80
CA PHE A 96 -17.42 5.49 -3.70
C PHE A 96 -17.34 6.48 -4.86
N THR A 97 -16.14 7.05 -5.07
CA THR A 97 -15.84 7.98 -6.17
C THR A 97 -14.64 7.43 -6.95
N PRO A 98 -14.85 6.79 -8.12
CA PRO A 98 -13.74 6.28 -8.91
C PRO A 98 -12.87 7.42 -9.43
N GLY A 99 -11.55 7.25 -9.38
CA GLY A 99 -10.62 8.24 -9.88
C GLY A 99 -9.18 8.01 -9.44
N ASP A 100 -8.30 8.85 -9.98
CA ASP A 100 -6.90 8.87 -9.60
C ASP A 100 -6.73 9.53 -8.23
N GLY A 101 -6.36 8.73 -7.23
CA GLY A 101 -6.17 9.22 -5.86
C GLY A 101 -5.04 10.23 -5.73
N GLU A 102 -4.02 10.16 -6.61
CA GLU A 102 -2.92 11.11 -6.60
C GLU A 102 -3.37 12.56 -6.80
N ILE A 103 -4.36 12.76 -7.66
CA ILE A 103 -4.90 14.09 -8.00
C ILE A 103 -6.29 14.31 -7.40
N PHE A 104 -6.66 13.52 -6.38
CA PHE A 104 -7.95 13.68 -5.72
C PHE A 104 -8.15 15.11 -5.25
N ASP A 105 -9.30 15.69 -5.63
CA ASP A 105 -9.70 17.04 -5.22
C ASP A 105 -10.41 16.97 -3.85
N PHE A 106 -9.72 17.42 -2.81
CA PHE A 106 -10.32 17.53 -1.48
C PHE A 106 -11.35 18.68 -1.40
N GLY A 107 -11.41 19.57 -2.38
CA GLY A 107 -12.36 20.68 -2.47
C GLY A 107 -12.27 21.65 -1.30
N GLN A 108 -13.41 22.24 -0.96
CA GLN A 108 -13.58 23.06 0.24
C GLN A 108 -13.90 22.22 1.49
N SER A 109 -13.99 20.91 1.34
CA SER A 109 -14.26 19.99 2.46
C SER A 109 -13.06 19.93 3.39
N ARG A 110 -13.35 19.96 4.68
CA ARG A 110 -12.34 19.74 5.72
C ARG A 110 -12.54 18.32 6.22
N TYR A 111 -11.55 17.47 5.96
CA TYR A 111 -11.55 16.08 6.40
C TYR A 111 -10.92 15.99 7.80
N ASP A 112 -11.52 15.18 8.65
CA ASP A 112 -10.95 14.86 9.97
C ASP A 112 -9.93 13.70 9.84
N LEU A 113 -10.08 12.88 8.79
CA LEU A 113 -9.13 11.81 8.49
C LEU A 113 -8.98 11.63 6.96
N ILE A 114 -7.73 11.69 6.49
CA ILE A 114 -7.33 11.25 5.15
C ILE A 114 -6.46 10.01 5.34
N ALA A 115 -6.88 8.88 4.77
CA ALA A 115 -6.20 7.61 4.93
C ALA A 115 -5.86 6.96 3.59
N SER A 116 -4.74 6.22 3.54
CA SER A 116 -4.35 5.43 2.37
C SER A 116 -3.49 4.25 2.80
N ALA A 117 -3.80 3.05 2.30
CA ALA A 117 -3.00 1.86 2.58
C ALA A 117 -2.45 1.26 1.29
N SER A 118 -1.12 1.18 1.18
CA SER A 118 -0.40 0.53 0.07
C SER A 118 -0.81 1.02 -1.32
N ALA A 119 -1.10 2.35 -1.45
CA ALA A 119 -1.45 2.97 -2.72
C ALA A 119 -0.48 4.10 -3.12
N VAL A 120 0.00 4.90 -2.16
CA VAL A 120 0.79 6.11 -2.46
C VAL A 120 2.16 5.86 -3.09
N GLN A 121 2.69 4.65 -3.03
CA GLN A 121 3.92 4.26 -3.74
C GLN A 121 3.78 4.29 -5.26
N TRP A 122 2.56 4.38 -5.78
CA TRP A 122 2.25 4.48 -7.20
C TRP A 122 2.05 5.92 -7.68
N PHE A 123 2.24 6.90 -6.79
CA PHE A 123 2.09 8.30 -7.13
C PHE A 123 3.38 8.84 -7.74
N ASP A 124 3.23 9.65 -8.78
CA ASP A 124 4.35 10.30 -9.46
C ASP A 124 4.88 11.50 -8.67
N ASP A 125 3.98 12.16 -7.91
CA ASP A 125 4.28 13.37 -7.10
C ASP A 125 3.69 13.23 -5.69
N LEU A 126 4.32 12.37 -4.89
CA LEU A 126 3.92 12.16 -3.49
C LEU A 126 4.04 13.43 -2.63
N PRO A 127 5.06 14.30 -2.78
CA PRO A 127 5.10 15.59 -2.10
C PRO A 127 3.87 16.45 -2.36
N ALA A 128 3.46 16.61 -3.61
CA ALA A 128 2.26 17.38 -3.95
C ALA A 128 0.97 16.74 -3.39
N PHE A 129 0.89 15.42 -3.32
CA PHE A 129 -0.23 14.72 -2.67
C PHE A 129 -0.28 15.02 -1.16
N ILE A 130 0.87 14.97 -0.46
CA ILE A 130 0.95 15.29 0.98
C ILE A 130 0.55 16.75 1.23
N ALA A 131 1.02 17.70 0.41
CA ALA A 131 0.65 19.11 0.52
C ALA A 131 -0.87 19.32 0.34
N ARG A 132 -1.49 18.69 -0.67
CA ARG A 132 -2.94 18.76 -0.87
C ARG A 132 -3.70 18.10 0.28
N SER A 133 -3.20 16.98 0.81
CA SER A 133 -3.81 16.33 1.97
C SER A 133 -3.77 17.24 3.19
N ALA A 134 -2.63 17.85 3.49
CA ALA A 134 -2.50 18.83 4.57
C ALA A 134 -3.46 20.02 4.40
N ALA A 135 -3.61 20.54 3.17
CA ALA A 135 -4.58 21.60 2.88
C ALA A 135 -6.03 21.13 3.08
N GLY A 136 -6.37 19.89 2.70
CA GLY A 136 -7.71 19.31 2.81
C GLY A 136 -8.12 18.91 4.22
N LEU A 137 -7.18 18.75 5.15
CA LEU A 137 -7.46 18.42 6.54
C LEU A 137 -8.05 19.60 7.33
N ALA A 138 -8.96 19.31 8.24
CA ALA A 138 -9.40 20.23 9.29
C ALA A 138 -8.27 20.43 10.32
N PRO A 139 -8.27 21.53 11.09
CA PRO A 139 -7.41 21.64 12.28
C PRO A 139 -7.64 20.45 13.21
N GLY A 140 -6.56 19.82 13.68
CA GLY A 140 -6.59 18.57 14.45
C GLY A 140 -6.79 17.30 13.61
N GLY A 141 -7.07 17.42 12.32
CA GLY A 141 -7.29 16.28 11.41
C GLY A 141 -6.03 15.44 11.16
N LEU A 142 -6.21 14.18 10.80
CA LEU A 142 -5.14 13.20 10.65
C LEU A 142 -4.89 12.82 9.20
N LEU A 143 -3.62 12.69 8.82
CA LEU A 143 -3.15 11.97 7.64
C LEU A 143 -2.57 10.64 8.10
N ALA A 144 -3.14 9.53 7.64
CA ALA A 144 -2.74 8.18 7.99
C ALA A 144 -2.36 7.39 6.73
N LEU A 145 -1.08 7.10 6.55
CA LEU A 145 -0.54 6.47 5.35
C LEU A 145 0.20 5.18 5.66
N THR A 146 0.07 4.21 4.76
CA THR A 146 1.04 3.13 4.64
C THR A 146 1.62 3.10 3.23
N THR A 147 2.91 2.78 3.16
CA THR A 147 3.66 2.61 1.93
C THR A 147 4.79 1.60 2.14
N PHE A 148 5.73 1.57 1.22
CA PHE A 148 6.92 0.72 1.33
C PHE A 148 8.19 1.57 1.28
N GLY A 149 9.26 1.05 1.90
CA GLY A 149 10.58 1.66 1.96
C GLY A 149 11.58 1.06 0.96
N PRO A 150 12.84 1.55 0.97
CA PRO A 150 13.86 1.22 -0.04
C PRO A 150 14.22 -0.26 -0.15
N GLU A 151 14.08 -1.03 0.92
CA GLU A 151 14.39 -2.48 0.89
C GLU A 151 13.25 -3.32 0.27
N ASN A 152 12.13 -2.69 -0.13
CA ASN A 152 11.01 -3.42 -0.69
C ASN A 152 11.37 -4.04 -2.04
N PHE A 153 11.20 -5.36 -2.16
CA PHE A 153 11.52 -6.15 -3.36
C PHE A 153 12.99 -6.00 -3.81
N ARG A 154 13.90 -5.83 -2.86
CA ARG A 154 15.35 -5.71 -3.16
C ARG A 154 15.89 -6.85 -4.02
N GLU A 155 15.34 -8.05 -3.86
CA GLU A 155 15.70 -9.23 -4.65
C GLU A 155 15.36 -9.03 -6.14
N ILE A 156 14.18 -8.44 -6.41
CA ILE A 156 13.76 -8.13 -7.79
C ILE A 156 14.65 -7.03 -8.38
N THR A 157 14.90 -5.97 -7.62
CA THR A 157 15.76 -4.87 -8.06
C THR A 157 17.18 -5.36 -8.35
N ALA A 158 17.74 -6.20 -7.47
CA ALA A 158 19.09 -6.75 -7.63
C ALA A 158 19.22 -7.66 -8.86
N THR A 159 18.19 -8.44 -9.20
CA THR A 159 18.25 -9.43 -10.28
C THR A 159 17.75 -8.92 -11.63
N THR A 160 16.93 -7.86 -11.64
CA THR A 160 16.34 -7.32 -12.87
C THR A 160 16.80 -5.91 -13.21
N GLY A 161 17.40 -5.19 -12.26
CA GLY A 161 17.69 -3.76 -12.38
C GLY A 161 16.46 -2.87 -12.38
N GLN A 162 15.28 -3.43 -12.09
CA GLN A 162 14.00 -2.71 -12.15
C GLN A 162 13.32 -2.73 -10.78
N GLY A 163 12.75 -1.60 -10.38
CA GLY A 163 12.06 -1.42 -9.11
C GLY A 163 11.35 -0.07 -9.06
N LEU A 164 10.51 0.13 -8.06
CA LEU A 164 9.98 1.45 -7.73
C LEU A 164 11.02 2.23 -6.90
N ALA A 165 11.02 3.54 -7.05
CA ALA A 165 11.79 4.42 -6.19
C ALA A 165 11.00 4.69 -4.90
N TYR A 166 11.28 3.93 -3.86
CA TYR A 166 10.64 4.10 -2.56
C TYR A 166 11.35 5.17 -1.74
N LEU A 167 10.58 6.02 -1.05
CA LEU A 167 11.14 6.98 -0.11
C LEU A 167 11.42 6.33 1.25
N PRO A 168 12.56 6.64 1.89
CA PRO A 168 12.80 6.30 3.30
C PRO A 168 11.77 6.94 4.24
N ALA A 169 11.53 6.32 5.39
CA ALA A 169 10.54 6.77 6.37
C ALA A 169 10.81 8.17 6.91
N ASP A 170 12.08 8.54 7.09
CA ASP A 170 12.50 9.88 7.52
C ASP A 170 12.16 10.96 6.49
N GLN A 171 12.32 10.67 5.19
CA GLN A 171 11.92 11.59 4.12
C GLN A 171 10.40 11.76 4.06
N LEU A 172 9.63 10.68 4.23
CA LEU A 172 8.16 10.77 4.30
C LEU A 172 7.70 11.66 5.46
N SER A 173 8.30 11.47 6.64
CA SER A 173 7.98 12.32 7.80
C SER A 173 8.44 13.76 7.62
N ALA A 174 9.56 13.98 6.91
CA ALA A 174 10.02 15.33 6.58
C ALA A 174 9.03 16.07 5.67
N LEU A 175 8.44 15.40 4.68
CA LEU A 175 7.40 15.97 3.83
C LEU A 175 6.17 16.40 4.66
N CYS A 176 5.73 15.58 5.61
CA CYS A 176 4.62 15.97 6.49
C CYS A 176 4.96 17.19 7.35
N ARG A 177 6.18 17.25 7.91
CA ARG A 177 6.63 18.40 8.71
C ARG A 177 6.78 19.68 7.88
N GLN A 178 7.19 19.58 6.61
CA GLN A 178 7.25 20.75 5.69
C GLN A 178 5.88 21.38 5.49
N GLU A 179 4.81 20.56 5.52
CA GLU A 179 3.43 21.04 5.47
C GLU A 179 2.86 21.43 6.84
N GLY A 180 3.71 21.58 7.86
CA GLY A 180 3.33 22.00 9.21
C GLY A 180 2.62 20.92 10.03
N MET A 181 2.63 19.67 9.60
CA MET A 181 1.99 18.59 10.35
C MET A 181 2.89 18.05 11.46
N GLU A 182 2.29 17.71 12.59
CA GLU A 182 2.91 17.00 13.71
C GLU A 182 2.93 15.49 13.43
N LEU A 183 4.09 14.85 13.54
CA LEU A 183 4.20 13.40 13.44
C LEU A 183 3.76 12.76 14.76
N LEU A 184 2.67 11.99 14.73
CA LEU A 184 2.16 11.25 15.90
C LEU A 184 2.71 9.84 15.99
N PHE A 185 2.87 9.18 14.85
CA PHE A 185 3.34 7.80 14.78
C PHE A 185 4.12 7.55 13.50
N GLN A 186 5.19 6.78 13.62
CA GLN A 186 5.94 6.24 12.48
C GLN A 186 6.56 4.92 12.88
N CYS A 187 6.41 3.93 12.03
CA CYS A 187 7.20 2.69 12.14
C CYS A 187 7.50 2.13 10.76
N GLU A 188 8.56 1.34 10.70
CA GLU A 188 8.93 0.53 9.54
C GLU A 188 9.47 -0.81 10.02
N TRP A 189 9.40 -1.83 9.18
CA TRP A 189 9.97 -3.15 9.46
C TRP A 189 10.30 -3.90 8.19
N ILE A 190 11.10 -4.94 8.34
CA ILE A 190 11.39 -5.88 7.25
C ILE A 190 10.57 -7.15 7.49
N GLU A 191 9.86 -7.58 6.46
CA GLU A 191 9.14 -8.84 6.43
C GLU A 191 9.59 -9.64 5.21
N GLN A 192 9.94 -10.91 5.41
CA GLN A 192 10.35 -11.80 4.32
C GLN A 192 9.32 -12.91 4.14
N GLN A 193 8.88 -13.07 2.90
CA GLN A 193 8.10 -14.23 2.48
C GLN A 193 9.00 -15.25 1.81
N HIS A 194 8.68 -16.53 2.01
CA HIS A 194 9.43 -17.66 1.49
C HIS A 194 8.70 -18.30 0.32
N TYR A 195 9.43 -18.64 -0.73
CA TYR A 195 8.91 -19.27 -1.94
C TYR A 195 9.78 -20.47 -2.34
N SER A 196 9.16 -21.47 -2.93
CA SER A 196 9.88 -22.68 -3.41
C SER A 196 10.80 -22.39 -4.59
N SER A 197 10.57 -21.29 -5.32
CA SER A 197 11.39 -20.92 -6.47
C SER A 197 11.25 -19.45 -6.87
N PRO A 198 12.22 -18.88 -7.61
CA PRO A 198 12.10 -17.54 -8.19
C PRO A 198 10.90 -17.38 -9.12
N VAL A 199 10.45 -18.44 -9.79
CA VAL A 199 9.25 -18.42 -10.64
C VAL A 199 7.99 -18.20 -9.81
N GLU A 200 7.90 -18.79 -8.62
CA GLU A 200 6.78 -18.55 -7.70
C GLU A 200 6.78 -17.11 -7.18
N VAL A 201 7.93 -16.49 -6.99
CA VAL A 201 8.03 -15.05 -6.68
C VAL A 201 7.43 -14.22 -7.82
N LEU A 202 7.84 -14.47 -9.08
CA LEU A 202 7.27 -13.75 -10.24
C LEU A 202 5.76 -13.99 -10.37
N ARG A 203 5.31 -15.21 -10.07
CA ARG A 203 3.89 -15.56 -10.06
C ARG A 203 3.12 -14.78 -9.00
N HIS A 204 3.66 -14.68 -7.78
CA HIS A 204 3.08 -13.88 -6.70
C HIS A 204 2.96 -12.39 -7.11
N LEU A 205 4.04 -11.77 -7.59
CA LEU A 205 4.03 -10.38 -8.05
C LEU A 205 3.01 -10.15 -9.18
N ARG A 206 2.87 -11.11 -10.10
CA ARG A 206 1.86 -11.03 -11.16
C ARG A 206 0.44 -11.13 -10.63
N LEU A 207 0.18 -12.03 -9.69
CA LEU A 207 -1.16 -12.28 -9.14
C LEU A 207 -1.61 -11.20 -8.15
N THR A 208 -0.67 -10.50 -7.53
CA THR A 208 -0.95 -9.32 -6.69
C THR A 208 -0.95 -8.00 -7.49
N GLY A 209 -0.68 -8.05 -8.81
CA GLY A 209 -0.67 -6.86 -9.66
C GLY A 209 0.56 -5.96 -9.53
N VAL A 210 1.50 -6.29 -8.64
CA VAL A 210 2.68 -5.47 -8.34
C VAL A 210 3.76 -5.56 -9.44
N ASN A 211 3.61 -6.45 -10.41
CA ASN A 211 4.54 -6.59 -11.54
C ASN A 211 4.50 -5.42 -12.55
N ALA A 212 3.82 -4.32 -12.23
CA ALA A 212 3.82 -3.09 -13.04
C ALA A 212 5.23 -2.48 -13.21
N VAL A 213 6.20 -2.97 -12.45
CA VAL A 213 7.60 -2.54 -12.49
C VAL A 213 8.35 -3.07 -13.72
N THR A 214 7.87 -4.15 -14.37
CA THR A 214 8.56 -4.72 -15.54
C THR A 214 7.73 -4.55 -16.81
N SER A 215 8.17 -3.70 -17.74
CA SER A 215 7.54 -3.52 -19.06
C SER A 215 7.96 -4.55 -20.09
N GLU A 216 9.04 -5.30 -19.82
CA GLU A 216 9.64 -6.21 -20.77
C GLU A 216 9.07 -7.63 -20.70
N SER A 217 8.93 -8.26 -21.87
CA SER A 217 8.48 -9.65 -21.98
C SER A 217 9.53 -10.63 -21.49
N TRP A 218 9.10 -11.65 -20.74
CA TRP A 218 9.97 -12.74 -20.31
C TRP A 218 10.23 -13.73 -21.46
N THR A 219 11.44 -13.71 -22.02
CA THR A 219 11.92 -14.79 -22.91
C THR A 219 12.42 -15.98 -22.08
N HIS A 220 12.45 -17.18 -22.65
CA HIS A 220 12.99 -18.36 -21.97
C HIS A 220 14.44 -18.18 -21.49
N ARG A 221 15.27 -17.46 -22.27
CA ARG A 221 16.66 -17.18 -21.89
C ARG A 221 16.72 -16.25 -20.67
N ARG A 222 15.91 -15.18 -20.70
CA ARG A 222 15.88 -14.20 -19.61
C ARG A 222 15.33 -14.82 -18.32
N LEU A 223 14.31 -15.68 -18.43
CA LEU A 223 13.77 -16.37 -17.28
C LEU A 223 14.80 -17.27 -16.62
N ARG A 224 15.53 -18.08 -17.40
CA ARG A 224 16.60 -18.95 -16.86
C ARG A 224 17.72 -18.14 -16.19
N GLN A 225 18.13 -17.01 -16.78
CA GLN A 225 19.15 -16.14 -16.19
C GLN A 225 18.65 -15.57 -14.85
N PHE A 226 17.42 -15.04 -14.81
CA PHE A 226 16.79 -14.55 -13.58
C PHE A 226 16.74 -15.65 -12.51
N GLU A 227 16.31 -16.85 -12.83
CA GLU A 227 16.26 -17.95 -11.86
C GLU A 227 17.65 -18.30 -11.31
N SER A 228 18.67 -18.33 -12.17
CA SER A 228 20.06 -18.57 -11.77
C SER A 228 20.58 -17.50 -10.82
N ASP A 229 20.41 -16.23 -11.19
CA ASP A 229 20.91 -15.08 -10.42
C ASP A 229 20.17 -14.95 -9.08
N TYR A 230 18.85 -15.16 -9.09
CA TYR A 230 18.03 -15.10 -7.89
C TYR A 230 18.41 -16.20 -6.90
N ARG A 231 18.56 -17.44 -7.36
CA ARG A 231 18.99 -18.56 -6.51
C ARG A 231 20.37 -18.32 -5.95
N ALA A 232 21.33 -17.89 -6.76
CA ALA A 232 22.69 -17.64 -6.32
C ALA A 232 22.78 -16.61 -5.18
N ALA A 233 21.91 -15.57 -5.20
CA ALA A 233 21.96 -14.49 -4.23
C ALA A 233 21.01 -14.66 -3.04
N PHE A 234 19.85 -15.29 -3.24
CA PHE A 234 18.73 -15.23 -2.29
C PHE A 234 18.17 -16.60 -1.87
N THR A 235 18.85 -17.70 -2.19
CA THR A 235 18.52 -18.99 -1.61
C THR A 235 18.88 -19.02 -0.12
N ARG A 236 18.00 -19.63 0.66
CA ARG A 236 18.19 -19.95 2.07
C ARG A 236 18.00 -21.42 2.28
N HIS A 237 18.83 -21.94 3.19
CA HIS A 237 18.73 -23.30 3.66
C HIS A 237 18.08 -23.28 5.04
N PRO A 238 17.13 -24.17 5.31
CA PRO A 238 16.55 -24.29 6.64
C PRO A 238 17.61 -24.68 7.67
N ASP A 239 17.30 -24.43 8.94
CA ASP A 239 18.16 -24.88 10.05
C ASP A 239 18.29 -26.41 9.97
N PRO A 240 19.50 -26.96 10.07
CA PRO A 240 19.72 -28.42 10.08
C PRO A 240 18.92 -29.19 11.13
N THR A 241 18.40 -28.49 12.14
CA THR A 241 17.54 -29.07 13.18
C THR A 241 16.08 -29.24 12.76
N GLU A 242 15.66 -28.54 11.70
CA GLU A 242 14.29 -28.59 11.13
C GLU A 242 14.20 -29.67 10.05
N LYS A 243 13.86 -30.90 10.46
CA LYS A 243 13.95 -32.12 9.65
C LYS A 243 13.09 -32.19 8.38
N ASN A 244 12.22 -31.22 8.08
CA ASN A 244 11.27 -31.28 6.95
C ASN A 244 11.25 -30.03 6.06
N GLU A 245 12.13 -29.06 6.26
CA GLU A 245 12.16 -27.88 5.42
C GLU A 245 13.09 -28.07 4.21
N THR A 246 12.61 -27.68 3.06
CA THR A 246 13.36 -27.66 1.80
C THR A 246 13.94 -26.26 1.57
N GLU A 247 15.00 -26.20 0.77
CA GLU A 247 15.56 -24.94 0.26
C GLU A 247 14.46 -24.01 -0.26
N TYR A 248 14.53 -22.73 0.08
CA TYR A 248 13.60 -21.70 -0.34
C TYR A 248 14.32 -20.41 -0.78
N VAL A 249 13.61 -19.56 -1.50
CA VAL A 249 14.07 -18.20 -1.84
C VAL A 249 13.20 -17.18 -1.12
N THR A 250 13.77 -16.00 -0.81
CA THR A 250 13.07 -14.93 -0.10
C THR A 250 12.55 -13.86 -1.04
N LEU A 251 11.46 -13.21 -0.66
CA LEU A 251 11.02 -11.91 -1.18
C LEU A 251 10.82 -10.97 -0.01
N THR A 252 11.56 -9.86 -0.02
CA THR A 252 11.55 -8.88 1.07
C THR A 252 10.48 -7.82 0.83
N PHE A 253 9.70 -7.56 1.87
CA PHE A 253 8.82 -6.40 1.99
C PHE A 253 9.39 -5.45 3.03
N HIS A 254 9.23 -4.15 2.81
CA HIS A 254 9.67 -3.10 3.75
C HIS A 254 8.50 -2.12 4.00
N PRO A 255 7.51 -2.51 4.79
CA PRO A 255 6.38 -1.63 5.11
C PRO A 255 6.79 -0.43 5.95
N ILE A 256 6.13 0.70 5.68
CA ILE A 256 6.20 1.93 6.45
C ILE A 256 4.78 2.35 6.80
N ILE A 257 4.55 2.73 8.06
CA ILE A 257 3.32 3.37 8.54
C ILE A 257 3.67 4.75 9.06
N LEU A 258 2.84 5.74 8.72
CA LEU A 258 2.97 7.11 9.18
C LEU A 258 1.60 7.66 9.52
N ILE A 259 1.48 8.33 10.69
CA ILE A 259 0.31 9.11 11.07
C ILE A 259 0.78 10.49 11.51
N ALA A 260 0.25 11.52 10.87
CA ALA A 260 0.55 12.91 11.15
C ALA A 260 -0.74 13.70 11.41
N ARG A 261 -0.66 14.71 12.27
CA ARG A 261 -1.76 15.60 12.65
C ARG A 261 -1.52 16.99 12.07
N LYS A 262 -2.57 17.57 11.51
CA LYS A 262 -2.60 19.01 11.22
C LYS A 262 -2.86 19.78 12.51
N PRO A 263 -2.04 20.77 12.88
CA PRO A 263 -2.27 21.61 14.07
C PRO A 263 -3.61 22.36 14.05
#